data_91d68fca15a45a1bb3eb9351a44c8dce
#
_entry.id   91d68fca15a45a1bb3eb9351a44c8dce
#
_cell.length_a   1.000
_cell.length_b   1.000
_cell.length_c   1.000
_cell.angle_alpha   90.00
_cell.angle_beta   90.00
_cell.angle_gamma   90.00
#
_symmetry.space_group_name_H-M   'P 1'
#
loop_
_entity.id
_entity.type
_entity.pdbx_description
1 polymer ?
#
loop_
_entity_poly.entity_id
_entity_poly.type
_entity_poly.pdbx_seq_one_letter_code
_entity_poly.pdbx_strand_id
1 'polypeptide(L)'
;MYTTISTDAPGVTLINVFTVAPDRQDDLVAALDRATAEVFVDLPGFRSANIHASLDGVRVVNYAQWASEDGFTAMLKRDDVQAHMKEIMTIADAYEPRLFAVRAVHNVEHRP
;
A
#
# COMPACT_ATOMS: atom_id res chain seq x y z
N MET A 1 -4.64 -13.36 9.63
CA MET A 1 -5.68 -12.39 9.26
C MET A 1 -5.54 -12.04 7.80
N TYR A 2 -6.64 -11.88 7.10
CA TYR A 2 -6.64 -11.65 5.66
C TYR A 2 -7.19 -10.27 5.33
N THR A 3 -6.67 -9.69 4.25
CA THR A 3 -7.28 -8.51 3.65
C THR A 3 -8.67 -8.86 3.13
N THR A 4 -9.67 -8.09 3.55
CA THR A 4 -11.05 -8.24 3.08
C THR A 4 -11.46 -6.99 2.34
N ILE A 5 -12.06 -7.15 1.15
CA ILE A 5 -12.55 -6.05 0.33
C ILE A 5 -14.07 -6.07 0.38
N SER A 6 -14.67 -4.93 0.75
CA SER A 6 -16.13 -4.80 0.88
C SER A 6 -16.58 -3.40 0.47
N THR A 7 -17.75 -3.31 -0.14
CA THR A 7 -18.38 -2.03 -0.45
C THR A 7 -18.99 -1.37 0.79
N ASP A 8 -19.22 -2.14 1.86
CA ASP A 8 -19.89 -1.67 3.08
C ASP A 8 -18.94 -1.22 4.17
N ALA A 9 -17.66 -1.62 4.09
CA ALA A 9 -16.68 -1.26 5.10
C ALA A 9 -16.38 0.23 5.05
N PRO A 10 -16.42 0.94 6.20
CA PRO A 10 -15.97 2.33 6.24
C PRO A 10 -14.47 2.40 5.97
N GLY A 11 -14.03 3.50 5.39
CA GLY A 11 -12.62 3.73 5.15
C GLY A 11 -12.31 4.02 3.71
N VAL A 12 -11.02 4.08 3.41
CA VAL A 12 -10.50 4.37 2.09
C VAL A 12 -9.46 3.32 1.69
N THR A 13 -9.33 3.13 0.38
CA THR A 13 -8.29 2.27 -0.19
C THR A 13 -7.22 3.16 -0.81
N LEU A 14 -5.97 2.93 -0.40
CA LEU A 14 -4.82 3.53 -1.05
C LEU A 14 -4.31 2.57 -2.11
N ILE A 15 -4.18 3.04 -3.34
CA ILE A 15 -3.44 2.32 -4.38
C ILE A 15 -2.30 3.23 -4.79
N ASN A 16 -1.08 2.84 -4.44
CA ASN A 16 0.13 3.57 -4.79
C ASN A 16 0.92 2.77 -5.81
N VAL A 17 1.14 3.33 -6.98
CA VAL A 17 1.86 2.67 -8.06
C VAL A 17 3.25 3.27 -8.16
N PHE A 18 4.26 2.44 -7.91
CA PHE A 18 5.66 2.83 -8.04
C PHE A 18 6.22 2.36 -9.39
N THR A 19 7.01 3.20 -10.01
CA THR A 19 7.83 2.84 -11.17
C THR A 19 9.25 2.57 -10.68
N VAL A 20 9.87 1.51 -11.16
CA VAL A 20 11.20 1.09 -10.69
C VAL A 20 11.96 0.41 -11.82
N ALA A 21 13.30 0.48 -11.78
CA ALA A 21 14.13 -0.29 -12.70
C ALA A 21 14.02 -1.79 -12.37
N PRO A 22 14.04 -2.68 -13.37
CA PRO A 22 13.83 -4.12 -13.14
C PRO A 22 14.82 -4.74 -12.15
N ASP A 23 16.06 -4.29 -12.15
CA ASP A 23 17.10 -4.77 -11.22
C ASP A 23 16.96 -4.19 -9.81
N ARG A 24 16.02 -3.27 -9.59
CA ARG A 24 15.76 -2.65 -8.29
C ARG A 24 14.37 -2.99 -7.73
N GLN A 25 13.57 -3.79 -8.46
CA GLN A 25 12.21 -4.12 -8.01
C GLN A 25 12.21 -4.84 -6.66
N ASP A 26 13.08 -5.84 -6.48
CA ASP A 26 13.16 -6.60 -5.22
C ASP A 26 13.60 -5.71 -4.06
N ASP A 27 14.51 -4.77 -4.29
CA ASP A 27 14.93 -3.79 -3.28
C ASP A 27 13.75 -2.92 -2.84
N LEU A 28 12.92 -2.49 -3.78
CA LEU A 28 11.74 -1.68 -3.48
C LEU A 28 10.71 -2.47 -2.69
N VAL A 29 10.43 -3.71 -3.07
CA VAL A 29 9.54 -4.60 -2.31
C VAL A 29 10.04 -4.76 -0.87
N ALA A 30 11.33 -5.01 -0.69
CA ALA A 30 11.92 -5.17 0.63
C ALA A 30 11.81 -3.89 1.48
N ALA A 31 12.02 -2.72 0.87
CA ALA A 31 11.92 -1.44 1.58
C ALA A 31 10.47 -1.15 2.01
N LEU A 32 9.49 -1.43 1.15
CA LEU A 32 8.07 -1.27 1.46
C LEU A 32 7.62 -2.25 2.55
N ASP A 33 8.06 -3.49 2.48
CA ASP A 33 7.77 -4.51 3.48
C ASP A 33 8.32 -4.10 4.84
N ARG A 34 9.56 -3.64 4.90
CA ARG A 34 10.20 -3.19 6.13
C ARG A 34 9.47 -1.97 6.73
N ALA A 35 9.13 -0.97 5.92
CA ALA A 35 8.40 0.20 6.37
C ALA A 35 7.05 -0.18 6.97
N THR A 36 6.35 -1.14 6.34
CA THR A 36 5.07 -1.62 6.83
C THR A 36 5.23 -2.34 8.17
N ALA A 37 6.18 -3.27 8.26
CA ALA A 37 6.40 -4.04 9.48
C ALA A 37 6.89 -3.19 10.67
N GLU A 38 7.72 -2.19 10.42
CA GLU A 38 8.33 -1.38 11.46
C GLU A 38 7.46 -0.21 11.91
N VAL A 39 6.66 0.37 11.02
CA VAL A 39 5.92 1.60 11.29
C VAL A 39 4.42 1.45 11.03
N PHE A 40 4.02 1.14 9.80
CA PHE A 40 2.62 1.28 9.40
C PHE A 40 1.66 0.40 10.20
N VAL A 41 2.05 -0.82 10.55
CA VAL A 41 1.18 -1.75 11.28
C VAL A 41 0.74 -1.22 12.65
N ASP A 42 1.49 -0.29 13.23
CA ASP A 42 1.20 0.27 14.55
C ASP A 42 0.47 1.63 14.47
N LEU A 43 0.20 2.14 13.27
CA LEU A 43 -0.41 3.45 13.12
C LEU A 43 -1.93 3.43 13.30
N PRO A 44 -2.50 4.47 13.94
CA PRO A 44 -3.95 4.57 14.08
C PRO A 44 -4.63 4.56 12.72
N GLY A 45 -5.67 3.74 12.59
CA GLY A 45 -6.45 3.65 11.36
C GLY A 45 -5.86 2.77 10.27
N PHE A 46 -4.63 2.28 10.42
CA PHE A 46 -4.08 1.31 9.47
C PHE A 46 -4.83 -0.02 9.58
N ARG A 47 -5.19 -0.61 8.45
CA ARG A 47 -5.87 -1.91 8.39
C ARG A 47 -5.05 -2.98 7.69
N SER A 48 -4.56 -2.69 6.50
CA SER A 48 -3.79 -3.66 5.73
C SER A 48 -2.89 -2.97 4.72
N ALA A 49 -1.83 -3.66 4.31
CA ALA A 49 -1.03 -3.31 3.15
C ALA A 49 -0.67 -4.59 2.41
N ASN A 50 -0.80 -4.54 1.09
CA ASN A 50 -0.59 -5.70 0.21
C ASN A 50 0.31 -5.24 -0.92
N ILE A 51 1.54 -5.71 -0.91
CA ILE A 51 2.57 -5.26 -1.84
C ILE A 51 2.63 -6.24 -3.01
N HIS A 52 2.47 -5.72 -4.22
CA HIS A 52 2.44 -6.49 -5.46
C HIS A 52 3.59 -6.06 -6.35
N ALA A 53 4.34 -7.03 -6.86
CA ALA A 53 5.39 -6.80 -7.84
C ALA A 53 4.85 -7.19 -9.22
N SER A 54 5.00 -6.30 -10.20
CA SER A 54 4.58 -6.61 -11.57
C SER A 54 5.48 -7.68 -12.18
N LEU A 55 4.91 -8.54 -13.00
CA LEU A 55 5.65 -9.65 -13.59
C LEU A 55 6.69 -9.16 -14.61
N ASP A 56 6.49 -7.98 -15.18
CA ASP A 56 7.45 -7.37 -16.11
C ASP A 56 8.63 -6.66 -15.40
N GLY A 57 8.58 -6.58 -14.07
CA GLY A 57 9.69 -6.07 -13.27
C GLY A 57 9.75 -4.54 -13.11
N VAL A 58 8.82 -3.77 -13.68
CA VAL A 58 8.96 -2.30 -13.76
C VAL A 58 7.98 -1.55 -12.86
N ARG A 59 7.10 -2.24 -12.14
CA ARG A 59 6.13 -1.64 -11.23
C ARG A 59 6.07 -2.39 -9.90
N VAL A 60 5.74 -1.65 -8.85
CA VAL A 60 5.31 -2.23 -7.56
C VAL A 60 4.06 -1.47 -7.16
N VAL A 61 3.04 -2.19 -6.72
CA VAL A 61 1.79 -1.60 -6.24
C VAL A 61 1.63 -1.90 -4.77
N ASN A 62 1.35 -0.88 -3.98
CA ASN A 62 0.88 -1.06 -2.60
C ASN A 62 -0.62 -0.83 -2.59
N TYR A 63 -1.36 -1.90 -2.29
CA TYR A 63 -2.79 -1.86 -2.05
C TYR A 63 -3.00 -1.86 -0.54
N ALA A 64 -3.39 -0.73 0.01
CA ALA A 64 -3.50 -0.56 1.46
C ALA A 64 -4.91 -0.10 1.84
N GLN A 65 -5.33 -0.47 3.04
CA GLN A 65 -6.64 -0.08 3.57
C GLN A 65 -6.44 0.75 4.83
N TRP A 66 -7.16 1.87 4.91
CA TRP A 66 -7.18 2.77 6.04
C TRP A 66 -8.61 2.97 6.53
N ALA A 67 -8.78 3.06 7.85
CA ALA A 67 -10.11 3.25 8.46
C ALA A 67 -10.76 4.55 8.07
N SER A 68 -9.97 5.59 7.73
CA SER A 68 -10.46 6.90 7.33
C SER A 68 -9.43 7.64 6.50
N GLU A 69 -9.89 8.62 5.73
CA GLU A 69 -9.01 9.56 5.04
C GLU A 69 -8.19 10.39 6.01
N ASP A 70 -8.78 10.78 7.16
CA ASP A 70 -8.07 11.54 8.19
C ASP A 70 -6.89 10.77 8.76
N GLY A 71 -7.05 9.48 9.00
CA GLY A 71 -5.96 8.61 9.46
C GLY A 71 -4.83 8.52 8.46
N PHE A 72 -5.16 8.40 7.19
CA PHE A 72 -4.17 8.40 6.11
C PHE A 72 -3.43 9.75 6.04
N THR A 73 -4.16 10.86 6.10
CA THR A 73 -3.57 12.20 6.05
C THR A 73 -2.65 12.45 7.24
N ALA A 74 -3.07 12.05 8.44
CA ALA A 74 -2.26 12.18 9.65
C ALA A 74 -0.94 11.39 9.55
N MET A 75 -1.00 10.20 8.96
CA MET A 75 0.18 9.36 8.74
C MET A 75 1.25 10.08 7.91
N LEU A 76 0.84 10.81 6.88
CA LEU A 76 1.78 11.50 5.98
C LEU A 76 2.62 12.56 6.70
N LYS A 77 2.18 13.05 7.86
CA LYS A 77 2.87 14.10 8.62
C LYS A 77 3.90 13.54 9.61
N ARG A 78 3.96 12.23 9.79
CA ARG A 78 4.85 11.61 10.76
C ARG A 78 6.29 11.59 10.26
N ASP A 79 7.23 11.90 11.16
CA ASP A 79 8.66 11.93 10.84
C ASP A 79 9.19 10.54 10.49
N ASP A 80 8.73 9.50 11.19
CA ASP A 80 9.14 8.12 10.92
C ASP A 80 8.65 7.63 9.54
N VAL A 81 7.44 8.02 9.15
CA VAL A 81 6.90 7.73 7.81
C VAL A 81 7.71 8.44 6.74
N GLN A 82 7.99 9.73 6.95
CA GLN A 82 8.76 10.53 5.99
C GLN A 82 10.17 9.97 5.78
N ALA A 83 10.80 9.47 6.85
CA ALA A 83 12.12 8.85 6.76
C ALA A 83 12.09 7.58 5.89
N HIS A 84 11.07 6.73 6.07
CA HIS A 84 10.90 5.55 5.23
C HIS A 84 10.59 5.91 3.78
N MET A 85 9.74 6.91 3.55
CA MET A 85 9.42 7.37 2.19
C MET A 85 10.64 7.92 1.47
N LYS A 86 11.51 8.64 2.19
CA LYS A 86 12.76 9.15 1.63
C LYS A 86 13.66 7.99 1.17
N GLU A 87 13.79 6.94 1.97
CA GLU A 87 14.53 5.73 1.58
C GLU A 87 13.92 5.07 0.34
N ILE A 88 12.60 4.90 0.33
CA ILE A 88 11.89 4.29 -0.79
C ILE A 88 12.14 5.07 -2.09
N MET A 89 12.16 6.40 -2.02
CA MET A 89 12.38 7.25 -3.19
C MET A 89 13.84 7.27 -3.69
N THR A 90 14.77 6.69 -2.94
CA THR A 90 16.12 6.43 -3.48
C THR A 90 16.14 5.21 -4.40
N ILE A 91 15.11 4.37 -4.33
CA ILE A 91 15.00 3.12 -5.09
C ILE A 91 14.03 3.27 -6.25
N ALA A 92 12.85 3.85 -5.99
CA ALA A 92 11.81 4.06 -6.99
C ALA A 92 12.10 5.30 -7.84
N ASP A 93 11.76 5.22 -9.12
CA ASP A 93 11.90 6.35 -10.05
C ASP A 93 10.73 7.32 -9.94
N ALA A 94 9.53 6.80 -9.63
CA ALA A 94 8.31 7.58 -9.51
C ALA A 94 7.28 6.84 -8.66
N TYR A 95 6.28 7.57 -8.18
CA TYR A 95 5.14 6.96 -7.48
C TYR A 95 3.89 7.79 -7.70
N GLU A 96 2.73 7.12 -7.66
CA GLU A 96 1.43 7.76 -7.83
C GLU A 96 0.45 7.22 -6.78
N PRO A 97 0.36 7.86 -5.60
CA PRO A 97 -0.63 7.49 -4.60
C PRO A 97 -1.99 8.09 -4.95
N ARG A 98 -3.05 7.27 -4.82
CA ARG A 98 -4.44 7.73 -4.97
C ARG A 98 -5.31 7.02 -3.96
N LEU A 99 -6.31 7.72 -3.47
CA LEU A 99 -7.33 7.16 -2.59
C LEU A 99 -8.57 6.80 -3.40
N PHE A 100 -9.13 5.64 -3.07
CA PHE A 100 -10.27 5.08 -3.77
C PHE A 100 -11.33 4.61 -2.78
N ALA A 101 -12.58 4.59 -3.25
CA ALA A 101 -13.67 3.90 -2.58
C ALA A 101 -14.00 2.64 -3.35
N VAL A 102 -14.23 1.54 -2.64
CA VAL A 102 -14.68 0.30 -3.28
C VAL A 102 -16.13 0.47 -3.72
N ARG A 103 -16.40 0.28 -5.01
CA ARG A 103 -17.73 0.50 -5.59
C ARG A 103 -18.45 -0.79 -5.95
N ALA A 104 -17.72 -1.86 -6.22
CA ALA A 104 -18.31 -3.15 -6.55
C ALA A 104 -17.31 -4.26 -6.20
N VAL A 105 -17.82 -5.37 -5.71
CA VAL A 105 -17.05 -6.57 -5.42
C VAL A 105 -17.79 -7.77 -5.99
N HIS A 106 -17.08 -8.56 -6.77
CA HIS A 106 -17.62 -9.79 -7.34
C HIS A 106 -16.74 -10.95 -6.95
N ASN A 107 -17.31 -11.97 -6.35
CA ASN A 107 -16.60 -13.17 -5.95
C ASN A 107 -17.27 -14.38 -6.60
N VAL A 108 -16.44 -15.30 -7.05
CA VAL A 108 -16.97 -16.58 -7.50
C VAL A 108 -17.29 -17.40 -6.25
N GLU A 109 -18.52 -17.90 -6.18
CA GLU A 109 -18.92 -18.77 -5.07
C GLU A 109 -18.08 -20.04 -5.11
N HIS A 110 -17.53 -20.42 -3.95
CA HIS A 110 -16.77 -21.66 -3.85
C HIS A 110 -17.69 -22.86 -4.04
N ARG A 111 -17.32 -23.74 -4.96
CA ARG A 111 -18.04 -24.96 -5.26
C ARG A 111 -17.15 -26.18 -5.02
N PRO A 112 -17.66 -27.20 -4.31
CA PRO A 112 -16.89 -28.41 -4.09
C PRO A 112 -16.63 -29.20 -5.38
#